data_7ac9ee44365613f8ee889a934d15e0a7
#
_entry.id   7ac9ee44365613f8ee889a934d15e0a7
#
_cell.length_a   1.000
_cell.length_b   1.000
_cell.length_c   1.000
_cell.angle_alpha   90.00
_cell.angle_beta   90.00
_cell.angle_gamma   90.00
#
_symmetry.space_group_name_H-M   'P 1'
#
loop_
_entity.id
_entity.type
_entity.pdbx_description
1 polymer ?
#
loop_
_entity_poly.entity_id
_entity_poly.type
_entity_poly.pdbx_seq_one_letter_code
_entity_poly.pdbx_strand_id
1 'polypeptide(L)'
;MAFVHLHVHTEYSLLDGACRIKQLVERVKELGQEAVAITDHGVMFGAVDFYRACLGAGIKPIIGCEVYVAPRSRCDHTRELDGSPRHLVLLCKNETGYRNLSYLVSMAYVEGFYGRPRVDMELLRAHSEGLIALSACLGGEIPRRLMAGDYQGALAHALEMRDIFGEDSYYLEIQDHGIDQQKAVNAGIFRLHAETGIPLVATNDAHYLTREDSVMQDVLMCVQTGKRLEDTDRMRFETQEFYIKSEEEMCALFPQCPEAIENTAKIAQMCQVDFQFGVHHLPEFKLPEGETDGDAYFERLCRQGFQQRYPGAGEEYQIGRAHV
;
A
#
# COMPACT_ATOMS: atom_id res chain seq x y z
N MET A 1 -23.06 9.29 10.21
CA MET A 1 -21.75 9.51 9.60
C MET A 1 -21.29 8.19 9.05
N ALA A 2 -20.60 8.15 7.93
CA ALA A 2 -20.07 6.89 7.42
C ALA A 2 -18.56 6.85 7.68
N PHE A 3 -18.08 5.88 8.46
CA PHE A 3 -16.66 5.64 8.68
C PHE A 3 -16.15 4.57 7.71
N VAL A 4 -14.93 4.74 7.20
CA VAL A 4 -14.25 3.80 6.30
C VAL A 4 -12.83 3.55 6.80
N HIS A 5 -12.46 2.28 6.97
CA HIS A 5 -11.08 1.91 7.25
C HIS A 5 -10.19 2.18 6.03
N LEU A 6 -9.24 3.12 6.15
CA LEU A 6 -8.32 3.54 5.07
C LEU A 6 -6.88 3.08 5.27
N HIS A 7 -6.55 2.49 6.41
CA HIS A 7 -5.23 1.95 6.74
C HIS A 7 -5.40 0.54 7.33
N VAL A 8 -5.19 -0.48 6.49
CA VAL A 8 -5.47 -1.89 6.83
C VAL A 8 -4.40 -2.79 6.22
N HIS A 9 -3.89 -3.73 7.02
CA HIS A 9 -2.89 -4.71 6.65
C HIS A 9 -3.51 -6.09 6.54
N THR A 10 -3.46 -6.64 5.31
CA THR A 10 -4.00 -7.97 5.01
C THR A 10 -2.94 -9.05 5.23
N GLU A 11 -3.30 -10.30 4.92
CA GLU A 11 -2.38 -11.44 4.87
C GLU A 11 -1.20 -11.23 3.90
N TYR A 12 -1.23 -10.21 3.04
CA TYR A 12 -0.14 -9.82 2.15
C TYR A 12 0.85 -8.84 2.78
N SER A 13 0.54 -8.27 3.95
CA SER A 13 1.53 -7.69 4.87
C SER A 13 2.21 -8.83 5.61
N LEU A 14 3.14 -9.49 4.90
CA LEU A 14 3.71 -10.76 5.35
C LEU A 14 4.31 -10.64 6.75
N LEU A 15 3.92 -11.57 7.64
CA LEU A 15 4.43 -11.74 9.00
C LEU A 15 3.97 -10.71 10.05
N ASP A 16 3.06 -9.80 9.73
CA ASP A 16 2.41 -8.92 10.72
C ASP A 16 0.92 -8.66 10.46
N GLY A 17 0.46 -8.75 9.21
CA GLY A 17 -0.96 -8.64 8.87
C GLY A 17 -1.71 -9.97 9.01
N ALA A 18 -2.81 -9.97 9.76
CA ALA A 18 -3.68 -11.14 9.97
C ALA A 18 -5.10 -10.95 9.42
N CYS A 19 -5.39 -9.86 8.71
CA CYS A 19 -6.68 -9.65 8.06
C CYS A 19 -6.76 -10.46 6.76
N ARG A 20 -7.30 -11.68 6.79
CA ARG A 20 -7.57 -12.43 5.56
C ARG A 20 -8.64 -11.74 4.73
N ILE A 21 -8.38 -11.50 3.45
CA ILE A 21 -9.21 -10.68 2.55
C ILE A 21 -10.69 -11.03 2.63
N LYS A 22 -11.08 -12.31 2.51
CA LYS A 22 -12.48 -12.72 2.57
C LYS A 22 -13.12 -12.38 3.90
N GLN A 23 -12.44 -12.69 5.01
CA GLN A 23 -12.91 -12.41 6.35
C GLN A 23 -12.95 -10.91 6.66
N LEU A 24 -11.98 -10.12 6.13
CA LEU A 24 -12.00 -8.67 6.22
C LEU A 24 -13.28 -8.09 5.59
N VAL A 25 -13.61 -8.52 4.37
CA VAL A 25 -14.79 -8.04 3.65
C VAL A 25 -16.09 -8.46 4.37
N GLU A 26 -16.15 -9.69 4.90
CA GLU A 26 -17.26 -10.17 5.72
C GLU A 26 -17.41 -9.32 6.99
N ARG A 27 -16.30 -9.06 7.71
CA ARG A 27 -16.29 -8.24 8.93
C ARG A 27 -16.76 -6.81 8.67
N VAL A 28 -16.28 -6.17 7.61
CA VAL A 28 -16.68 -4.82 7.18
C VAL A 28 -18.19 -4.77 6.91
N LYS A 29 -18.72 -5.80 6.23
CA LYS A 29 -20.15 -5.93 5.96
C LYS A 29 -20.98 -6.14 7.23
N GLU A 30 -20.51 -6.97 8.18
CA GLU A 30 -21.16 -7.18 9.48
C GLU A 30 -21.26 -5.87 10.28
N LEU A 31 -20.25 -5.02 10.20
CA LEU A 31 -20.21 -3.70 10.83
C LEU A 31 -21.07 -2.66 10.10
N GLY A 32 -21.71 -3.00 8.99
CA GLY A 32 -22.52 -2.09 8.19
C GLY A 32 -21.72 -1.02 7.44
N GLN A 33 -20.40 -1.21 7.29
CA GLN A 33 -19.55 -0.31 6.53
C GLN A 33 -19.66 -0.60 5.03
N GLU A 34 -19.64 0.43 4.19
CA GLU A 34 -19.88 0.31 2.74
C GLU A 34 -18.60 0.24 1.89
N ALA A 35 -17.45 0.57 2.48
CA ALA A 35 -16.16 0.60 1.81
C ALA A 35 -15.04 0.20 2.77
N VAL A 36 -13.91 -0.23 2.22
CA VAL A 36 -12.69 -0.52 2.97
C VAL A 36 -11.47 -0.39 2.05
N ALA A 37 -10.34 0.01 2.60
CA ALA A 37 -9.05 0.02 1.89
C ALA A 37 -8.19 -1.20 2.27
N ILE A 38 -7.24 -1.53 1.39
CA ILE A 38 -6.05 -2.29 1.74
C ILE A 38 -4.83 -1.42 1.51
N THR A 39 -3.87 -1.48 2.43
CA THR A 39 -2.64 -0.67 2.42
C THR A 39 -1.46 -1.50 2.92
N ASP A 40 -1.27 -2.68 2.34
CA ASP A 40 -0.21 -3.61 2.73
C ASP A 40 1.19 -2.99 2.64
N HIS A 41 2.11 -3.46 3.48
CA HIS A 41 3.48 -2.97 3.59
C HIS A 41 4.29 -3.15 2.30
N GLY A 42 4.46 -2.08 1.52
CA GLY A 42 5.31 -2.03 0.33
C GLY A 42 4.90 -2.96 -0.82
N VAL A 43 3.67 -3.49 -0.83
CA VAL A 43 3.17 -4.42 -1.84
C VAL A 43 1.72 -4.13 -2.23
N MET A 44 1.31 -4.62 -3.40
CA MET A 44 -0.06 -4.59 -3.90
C MET A 44 -0.55 -5.99 -4.33
N PHE A 45 0.01 -7.05 -3.75
CA PHE A 45 -0.23 -8.44 -4.20
C PHE A 45 -1.68 -8.86 -4.03
N GLY A 46 -2.35 -8.37 -2.99
CA GLY A 46 -3.75 -8.67 -2.68
C GLY A 46 -4.78 -7.89 -3.51
N ALA A 47 -4.38 -6.90 -4.32
CA ALA A 47 -5.29 -5.93 -4.93
C ALA A 47 -6.42 -6.56 -5.74
N VAL A 48 -6.14 -7.56 -6.59
CA VAL A 48 -7.13 -8.20 -7.46
C VAL A 48 -8.08 -9.10 -6.66
N ASP A 49 -7.55 -9.88 -5.72
CA ASP A 49 -8.36 -10.77 -4.88
C ASP A 49 -9.28 -9.95 -3.95
N PHE A 50 -8.76 -8.88 -3.39
CA PHE A 50 -9.52 -7.94 -2.58
C PHE A 50 -10.63 -7.25 -3.39
N TYR A 51 -10.30 -6.72 -4.57
CA TYR A 51 -11.29 -6.11 -5.46
C TYR A 51 -12.46 -7.05 -5.77
N ARG A 52 -12.15 -8.31 -6.14
CA ARG A 52 -13.19 -9.32 -6.43
C ARG A 52 -14.01 -9.67 -5.20
N ALA A 53 -13.38 -9.83 -4.04
CA ALA A 53 -14.09 -10.13 -2.80
C ALA A 53 -15.04 -9.01 -2.40
N CYS A 54 -14.60 -7.75 -2.49
CA CYS A 54 -15.41 -6.58 -2.19
C CYS A 54 -16.61 -6.47 -3.14
N LEU A 55 -16.41 -6.56 -4.45
CA LEU A 55 -17.51 -6.51 -5.42
C LEU A 55 -18.52 -7.63 -5.20
N GLY A 56 -18.05 -8.86 -4.91
CA GLY A 56 -18.92 -9.99 -4.61
C GLY A 56 -19.78 -9.81 -3.35
N ALA A 57 -19.33 -8.99 -2.40
CA ALA A 57 -20.05 -8.67 -1.16
C ALA A 57 -20.86 -7.37 -1.22
N GLY A 58 -20.75 -6.59 -2.30
CA GLY A 58 -21.34 -5.25 -2.43
C GLY A 58 -20.63 -4.17 -1.62
N ILE A 59 -19.36 -4.38 -1.29
CA ILE A 59 -18.48 -3.42 -0.59
C ILE A 59 -17.62 -2.69 -1.63
N LYS A 60 -17.40 -1.40 -1.44
CA LYS A 60 -16.53 -0.60 -2.31
C LYS A 60 -15.06 -0.84 -1.97
N PRO A 61 -14.23 -1.37 -2.90
CA PRO A 61 -12.80 -1.54 -2.68
C PRO A 61 -12.05 -0.22 -2.85
N ILE A 62 -11.10 0.05 -1.96
CA ILE A 62 -10.13 1.15 -2.10
C ILE A 62 -8.74 0.51 -2.17
N ILE A 63 -8.08 0.68 -3.29
CA ILE A 63 -6.75 0.10 -3.53
C ILE A 63 -5.68 1.09 -3.04
N GLY A 64 -4.77 0.61 -2.24
CA GLY A 64 -3.67 1.39 -1.71
C GLY A 64 -2.45 0.55 -1.33
N CYS A 65 -1.47 1.21 -0.76
CA CYS A 65 -0.25 0.60 -0.24
C CYS A 65 0.37 1.53 0.81
N GLU A 66 0.84 0.99 1.93
CA GLU A 66 1.73 1.71 2.82
C GLU A 66 3.16 1.56 2.29
N VAL A 67 3.64 2.58 1.59
CA VAL A 67 4.99 2.58 1.01
C VAL A 67 6.04 2.97 2.04
N TYR A 68 7.24 2.47 1.88
CA TYR A 68 8.42 2.88 2.63
C TYR A 68 9.12 4.02 1.90
N VAL A 69 9.27 5.18 2.55
CA VAL A 69 9.97 6.34 1.99
C VAL A 69 11.40 6.37 2.54
N ALA A 70 12.38 6.40 1.65
CA ALA A 70 13.78 6.53 2.02
C ALA A 70 14.04 7.89 2.69
N PRO A 71 14.86 7.96 3.75
CA PRO A 71 15.21 9.24 4.39
C PRO A 71 15.93 10.21 3.45
N ARG A 72 16.63 9.70 2.46
CA ARG A 72 17.35 10.43 1.41
C ARG A 72 16.94 9.89 0.03
N SER A 73 17.88 9.50 -0.82
CA SER A 73 17.57 8.82 -2.08
C SER A 73 17.30 7.32 -1.85
N ARG A 74 16.39 6.74 -2.64
CA ARG A 74 16.14 5.30 -2.68
C ARG A 74 17.40 4.47 -3.00
N CYS A 75 18.35 5.10 -3.71
CA CYS A 75 19.63 4.48 -4.08
C CYS A 75 20.71 4.58 -3.00
N ASP A 76 20.45 5.27 -1.89
CA ASP A 76 21.40 5.40 -0.78
C ASP A 76 21.31 4.20 0.17
N HIS A 77 22.46 3.65 0.60
CA HIS A 77 22.54 2.41 1.37
C HIS A 77 23.48 2.54 2.59
N THR A 78 23.46 3.69 3.28
CA THR A 78 24.21 3.88 4.53
C THR A 78 23.35 3.46 5.72
N ARG A 79 23.76 2.42 6.44
CA ARG A 79 22.95 1.80 7.49
C ARG A 79 22.43 2.82 8.53
N GLU A 80 23.29 3.69 9.01
CA GLU A 80 22.97 4.67 10.05
C GLU A 80 22.00 5.75 9.57
N LEU A 81 22.01 6.09 8.27
CA LEU A 81 21.21 7.15 7.67
C LEU A 81 19.98 6.61 6.96
N ASP A 82 20.09 5.46 6.30
CA ASP A 82 19.08 4.97 5.36
C ASP A 82 18.39 3.67 5.82
N GLY A 83 18.85 3.07 6.93
CA GLY A 83 18.35 1.79 7.44
C GLY A 83 16.96 1.86 8.08
N SER A 84 16.38 3.06 8.26
CA SER A 84 15.07 3.25 8.90
C SER A 84 14.15 4.10 8.01
N PRO A 85 13.51 3.51 7.00
CA PRO A 85 12.58 4.23 6.12
C PRO A 85 11.34 4.68 6.88
N ARG A 86 10.58 5.60 6.27
CA ARG A 86 9.35 6.18 6.80
C ARG A 86 8.13 5.58 6.11
N HIS A 87 7.05 5.47 6.84
CA HIS A 87 5.78 5.01 6.29
C HIS A 87 5.01 6.17 5.65
N LEU A 88 4.32 5.89 4.56
CA LEU A 88 3.39 6.78 3.89
C LEU A 88 2.26 5.94 3.29
N VAL A 89 1.03 6.23 3.64
CA VAL A 89 -0.12 5.55 3.05
C VAL A 89 -0.50 6.24 1.75
N LEU A 90 -0.60 5.48 0.67
CA LEU A 90 -1.05 5.95 -0.65
C LEU A 90 -2.31 5.20 -1.06
N LEU A 91 -3.36 5.93 -1.46
CA LEU A 91 -4.63 5.41 -1.95
C LEU A 91 -4.85 5.85 -3.40
N CYS A 92 -5.37 4.95 -4.23
CA CYS A 92 -5.63 5.23 -5.65
C CYS A 92 -6.98 5.93 -5.82
N LYS A 93 -6.98 7.17 -6.32
CA LYS A 93 -8.20 7.90 -6.69
C LYS A 93 -8.84 7.33 -7.95
N ASN A 94 -8.03 6.90 -8.92
CA ASN A 94 -8.46 6.49 -10.25
C ASN A 94 -7.41 5.56 -10.89
N GLU A 95 -7.63 5.20 -12.15
CA GLU A 95 -6.73 4.34 -12.95
C GLU A 95 -5.32 4.93 -13.08
N THR A 96 -5.17 6.25 -13.23
CA THR A 96 -3.86 6.92 -13.26
C THR A 96 -3.13 6.71 -11.94
N GLY A 97 -3.81 6.90 -10.80
CA GLY A 97 -3.25 6.63 -9.48
C GLY A 97 -2.85 5.17 -9.30
N TYR A 98 -3.66 4.23 -9.79
CA TYR A 98 -3.32 2.81 -9.73
C TYR A 98 -2.04 2.49 -10.52
N ARG A 99 -1.89 3.05 -11.73
CA ARG A 99 -0.66 2.89 -12.54
C ARG A 99 0.55 3.52 -11.87
N ASN A 100 0.40 4.73 -11.35
CA ASN A 100 1.46 5.43 -10.62
C ASN A 100 1.87 4.66 -9.36
N LEU A 101 0.92 4.17 -8.55
CA LEU A 101 1.23 3.37 -7.36
C LEU A 101 1.93 2.05 -7.73
N SER A 102 1.46 1.37 -8.78
CA SER A 102 2.11 0.15 -9.28
C SER A 102 3.55 0.42 -9.74
N TYR A 103 3.79 1.56 -10.39
CA TYR A 103 5.13 1.98 -10.78
C TYR A 103 6.01 2.28 -9.56
N LEU A 104 5.51 3.07 -8.60
CA LEU A 104 6.22 3.41 -7.35
C LEU A 104 6.65 2.15 -6.59
N VAL A 105 5.71 1.20 -6.39
CA VAL A 105 5.99 -0.06 -5.71
C VAL A 105 7.00 -0.90 -6.49
N SER A 106 6.91 -0.95 -7.83
CA SER A 106 7.87 -1.67 -8.67
C SER A 106 9.27 -1.09 -8.57
N MET A 107 9.41 0.24 -8.67
CA MET A 107 10.70 0.92 -8.55
C MET A 107 11.30 0.81 -7.14
N ALA A 108 10.45 0.75 -6.11
CA ALA A 108 10.91 0.49 -4.75
C ALA A 108 11.64 -0.86 -4.62
N TYR A 109 11.18 -1.89 -5.36
CA TYR A 109 11.85 -3.19 -5.40
C TYR A 109 13.07 -3.22 -6.33
N VAL A 110 12.96 -2.58 -7.50
CA VAL A 110 14.02 -2.66 -8.55
C VAL A 110 15.22 -1.79 -8.20
N GLU A 111 15.00 -0.58 -7.70
CA GLU A 111 16.05 0.41 -7.42
C GLU A 111 16.25 0.68 -5.93
N GLY A 112 15.15 0.65 -5.17
CA GLY A 112 15.13 1.17 -3.79
C GLY A 112 15.26 0.11 -2.70
N PHE A 113 15.48 -1.16 -3.02
CA PHE A 113 15.51 -2.21 -2.02
C PHE A 113 16.75 -2.16 -1.13
N TYR A 114 16.53 -1.82 0.14
CA TYR A 114 17.55 -1.89 1.19
C TYR A 114 16.91 -2.33 2.50
N GLY A 115 16.84 -3.65 2.72
CA GLY A 115 16.08 -4.27 3.81
C GLY A 115 14.56 -4.16 3.64
N ARG A 116 14.08 -3.07 3.04
CA ARG A 116 12.68 -2.81 2.65
C ARG A 116 12.65 -2.19 1.25
N PRO A 117 11.56 -2.37 0.48
CA PRO A 117 11.38 -1.68 -0.80
C PRO A 117 11.06 -0.21 -0.55
N ARG A 118 11.92 0.72 -0.99
CA ARG A 118 11.80 2.15 -0.66
C ARG A 118 11.58 2.99 -1.90
N VAL A 119 10.59 3.85 -1.86
CA VAL A 119 10.47 5.03 -2.74
C VAL A 119 11.23 6.20 -2.14
N ASP A 120 11.37 7.30 -2.87
CA ASP A 120 11.90 8.57 -2.36
C ASP A 120 11.06 9.76 -2.85
N MET A 121 11.41 10.96 -2.38
CA MET A 121 10.68 12.17 -2.71
C MET A 121 10.73 12.52 -4.21
N GLU A 122 11.77 12.09 -4.92
CA GLU A 122 11.88 12.28 -6.38
C GLU A 122 10.80 11.47 -7.11
N LEU A 123 10.67 10.17 -6.80
CA LEU A 123 9.64 9.31 -7.37
C LEU A 123 8.23 9.77 -6.99
N LEU A 124 8.03 10.18 -5.73
CA LEU A 124 6.72 10.66 -5.27
C LEU A 124 6.28 11.91 -6.04
N ARG A 125 7.18 12.88 -6.27
CA ARG A 125 6.87 14.07 -7.07
C ARG A 125 6.53 13.74 -8.52
N ALA A 126 7.22 12.78 -9.11
CA ALA A 126 7.02 12.40 -10.50
C ALA A 126 5.73 11.58 -10.72
N HIS A 127 5.23 10.89 -9.69
CA HIS A 127 4.15 9.91 -9.79
C HIS A 127 3.04 10.09 -8.74
N SER A 128 2.78 11.33 -8.29
CA SER A 128 1.71 11.67 -7.32
C SER A 128 0.32 11.77 -7.94
N GLU A 129 0.21 11.96 -9.25
CA GLU A 129 -1.07 12.15 -9.93
C GLU A 129 -2.02 10.97 -9.71
N GLY A 130 -3.28 11.28 -9.36
CA GLY A 130 -4.30 10.28 -9.10
C GLY A 130 -4.15 9.52 -7.77
N LEU A 131 -3.25 9.97 -6.88
CA LEU A 131 -3.06 9.41 -5.54
C LEU A 131 -3.58 10.35 -4.46
N ILE A 132 -4.01 9.77 -3.35
CA ILE A 132 -4.23 10.42 -2.07
C ILE A 132 -3.17 9.89 -1.12
N ALA A 133 -2.54 10.79 -0.34
CA ALA A 133 -1.54 10.41 0.65
C ALA A 133 -2.03 10.72 2.08
N LEU A 134 -1.79 9.78 3.01
CA LEU A 134 -2.01 9.97 4.45
C LEU A 134 -0.67 9.90 5.16
N SER A 135 -0.48 10.70 6.22
CA SER A 135 0.82 10.86 6.90
C SER A 135 1.29 9.62 7.70
N ALA A 136 0.54 8.53 7.64
CA ALA A 136 0.78 7.22 8.25
C ALA A 136 0.80 7.19 9.79
N CYS A 137 1.19 6.03 10.34
CA CYS A 137 1.27 5.72 11.77
C CYS A 137 2.53 6.34 12.44
N LEU A 138 2.89 5.90 13.64
CA LEU A 138 4.14 6.32 14.33
C LEU A 138 5.40 6.08 13.49
N GLY A 139 5.35 5.24 12.46
CA GLY A 139 6.41 5.02 11.49
C GLY A 139 6.56 6.14 10.45
N GLY A 140 5.60 7.05 10.32
CA GLY A 140 5.61 8.16 9.36
C GLY A 140 6.64 9.24 9.69
N GLU A 141 6.98 10.05 8.68
CA GLU A 141 7.97 11.14 8.85
C GLU A 141 7.48 12.19 9.85
N ILE A 142 6.21 12.66 9.73
CA ILE A 142 5.63 13.66 10.63
C ILE A 142 5.60 13.17 12.08
N PRO A 143 5.03 11.98 12.40
CA PRO A 143 5.07 11.45 13.76
C PRO A 143 6.48 11.34 14.33
N ARG A 144 7.44 10.85 13.57
CA ARG A 144 8.83 10.71 14.03
C ARG A 144 9.50 12.04 14.33
N ARG A 145 9.27 13.08 13.51
CA ARG A 145 9.77 14.44 13.79
C ARG A 145 9.14 15.02 15.04
N LEU A 146 7.83 14.84 15.23
CA LEU A 146 7.12 15.32 16.42
C LEU A 146 7.65 14.63 17.70
N MET A 147 7.88 13.30 17.64
CA MET A 147 8.50 12.56 18.77
C MET A 147 9.93 13.02 19.07
N ALA A 148 10.67 13.45 18.05
CA ALA A 148 12.02 14.02 18.21
C ALA A 148 12.01 15.49 18.66
N GLY A 149 10.85 16.13 18.83
CA GLY A 149 10.70 17.55 19.16
C GLY A 149 10.97 18.49 17.99
N ASP A 150 11.11 17.98 16.77
CA ASP A 150 11.34 18.75 15.53
C ASP A 150 10.01 19.18 14.90
N TYR A 151 9.29 20.09 15.55
CA TYR A 151 8.02 20.62 15.03
C TYR A 151 8.19 21.35 13.69
N GLN A 152 9.27 22.14 13.54
CA GLN A 152 9.50 22.91 12.33
C GLN A 152 9.81 22.01 11.13
N GLY A 153 10.55 20.93 11.34
CA GLY A 153 10.75 19.91 10.30
C GLY A 153 9.46 19.16 9.95
N ALA A 154 8.59 18.87 10.93
CA ALA A 154 7.27 18.28 10.69
C ALA A 154 6.38 19.23 9.87
N LEU A 155 6.35 20.51 10.19
CA LEU A 155 5.61 21.54 9.47
C LEU A 155 6.09 21.67 8.01
N ALA A 156 7.42 21.78 7.82
CA ALA A 156 8.00 21.90 6.47
C ALA A 156 7.66 20.67 5.62
N HIS A 157 7.77 19.47 6.18
CA HIS A 157 7.43 18.24 5.47
C HIS A 157 5.92 18.14 5.16
N ALA A 158 5.05 18.54 6.08
CA ALA A 158 3.60 18.54 5.84
C ALA A 158 3.22 19.47 4.66
N LEU A 159 3.82 20.65 4.59
CA LEU A 159 3.62 21.58 3.47
C LEU A 159 4.18 21.04 2.16
N GLU A 160 5.36 20.42 2.19
CA GLU A 160 5.96 19.76 1.01
C GLU A 160 5.06 18.64 0.47
N MET A 161 4.52 17.80 1.33
CA MET A 161 3.62 16.72 0.93
C MET A 161 2.32 17.26 0.36
N ARG A 162 1.74 18.30 0.97
CA ARG A 162 0.58 19.00 0.41
C ARG A 162 0.87 19.55 -0.98
N ASP A 163 2.04 20.12 -1.20
CA ASP A 163 2.42 20.68 -2.50
C ASP A 163 2.63 19.59 -3.57
N ILE A 164 3.06 18.37 -3.16
CA ILE A 164 3.22 17.21 -4.05
C ILE A 164 1.88 16.59 -4.46
N PHE A 165 0.98 16.36 -3.50
CA PHE A 165 -0.28 15.63 -3.75
C PHE A 165 -1.47 16.56 -4.02
N GLY A 166 -1.37 17.83 -3.63
CA GLY A 166 -2.45 18.82 -3.72
C GLY A 166 -3.29 18.91 -2.43
N GLU A 167 -3.96 20.05 -2.25
CA GLU A 167 -4.72 20.39 -1.03
C GLU A 167 -5.81 19.37 -0.69
N ASP A 168 -6.48 18.82 -1.73
CA ASP A 168 -7.58 17.85 -1.58
C ASP A 168 -7.10 16.38 -1.53
N SER A 169 -5.80 16.13 -1.58
CA SER A 169 -5.26 14.77 -1.73
C SER A 169 -4.13 14.45 -0.74
N TYR A 170 -3.91 15.31 0.25
CA TYR A 170 -3.01 15.04 1.37
C TYR A 170 -3.71 15.25 2.70
N TYR A 171 -3.60 14.27 3.62
CA TYR A 171 -4.26 14.28 4.92
C TYR A 171 -3.26 13.97 6.04
N LEU A 172 -3.39 14.71 7.15
CA LEU A 172 -2.71 14.36 8.38
C LEU A 172 -3.48 13.24 9.09
N GLU A 173 -2.83 12.13 9.30
CA GLU A 173 -3.44 10.93 9.88
C GLU A 173 -3.34 10.94 11.40
N ILE A 174 -4.45 10.67 12.08
CA ILE A 174 -4.52 10.53 13.54
C ILE A 174 -4.96 9.11 13.89
N GLN A 175 -4.33 8.54 14.93
CA GLN A 175 -4.60 7.21 15.45
C GLN A 175 -4.62 7.22 16.97
N ASP A 176 -5.42 6.36 17.59
CA ASP A 176 -5.39 6.15 19.04
C ASP A 176 -5.58 4.66 19.37
N HIS A 177 -4.48 4.02 19.75
CA HIS A 177 -4.45 2.64 20.24
C HIS A 177 -4.20 2.58 21.74
N GLY A 178 -4.36 3.68 22.46
CA GLY A 178 -4.04 3.78 23.89
C GLY A 178 -2.54 3.91 24.19
N ILE A 179 -1.71 4.21 23.19
CA ILE A 179 -0.26 4.36 23.31
C ILE A 179 0.07 5.83 23.62
N ASP A 180 0.87 6.06 24.66
CA ASP A 180 1.16 7.43 25.12
C ASP A 180 1.90 8.28 24.07
N GLN A 181 2.75 7.67 23.24
CA GLN A 181 3.43 8.35 22.13
C GLN A 181 2.42 8.91 21.12
N GLN A 182 1.32 8.17 20.83
CA GLN A 182 0.29 8.65 19.91
C GLN A 182 -0.45 9.88 20.43
N LYS A 183 -0.69 9.97 21.74
CA LYS A 183 -1.30 11.16 22.35
C LYS A 183 -0.45 12.41 22.14
N ALA A 184 0.87 12.27 22.35
CA ALA A 184 1.82 13.36 22.13
C ALA A 184 1.91 13.75 20.65
N VAL A 185 1.95 12.77 19.76
CA VAL A 185 1.97 12.97 18.29
C VAL A 185 0.68 13.64 17.82
N ASN A 186 -0.50 13.17 18.27
CA ASN A 186 -1.78 13.75 17.91
C ASN A 186 -1.89 15.22 18.31
N ALA A 187 -1.37 15.60 19.49
CA ALA A 187 -1.32 17.02 19.88
C ALA A 187 -0.50 17.87 18.88
N GLY A 188 0.62 17.34 18.40
CA GLY A 188 1.42 17.99 17.35
C GLY A 188 0.70 18.03 15.99
N ILE A 189 0.00 16.97 15.63
CA ILE A 189 -0.79 16.89 14.38
C ILE A 189 -1.97 17.88 14.41
N PHE A 190 -2.70 17.99 15.52
CA PHE A 190 -3.76 18.99 15.68
C PHE A 190 -3.22 20.42 15.53
N ARG A 191 -2.03 20.70 16.07
CA ARG A 191 -1.36 21.99 15.88
C ARG A 191 -0.98 22.22 14.42
N LEU A 192 -0.43 21.22 13.71
CA LEU A 192 -0.13 21.30 12.26
C LEU A 192 -1.39 21.58 11.45
N HIS A 193 -2.48 20.85 11.73
CA HIS A 193 -3.78 21.09 11.10
C HIS A 193 -4.25 22.54 11.28
N ALA A 194 -4.24 23.05 12.52
CA ALA A 194 -4.67 24.41 12.81
C ALA A 194 -3.81 25.48 12.13
N GLU A 195 -2.50 25.24 11.96
CA GLU A 195 -1.56 26.17 11.34
C GLU A 195 -1.60 26.14 9.82
N THR A 196 -1.78 24.95 9.21
CA THR A 196 -1.65 24.74 7.76
C THR A 196 -2.97 24.60 7.02
N GLY A 197 -4.06 24.28 7.71
CA GLY A 197 -5.35 23.93 7.12
C GLY A 197 -5.37 22.55 6.46
N ILE A 198 -4.29 21.74 6.51
CA ILE A 198 -4.28 20.38 5.95
C ILE A 198 -5.30 19.53 6.70
N PRO A 199 -6.25 18.87 6.00
CA PRO A 199 -7.32 18.12 6.64
C PRO A 199 -6.81 16.92 7.43
N LEU A 200 -7.56 16.55 8.48
CA LEU A 200 -7.30 15.36 9.30
C LEU A 200 -8.05 14.16 8.76
N VAL A 201 -7.50 12.96 8.99
CA VAL A 201 -8.19 11.69 8.77
C VAL A 201 -7.91 10.74 9.93
N ALA A 202 -8.95 10.07 10.43
CA ALA A 202 -8.81 9.08 11.50
C ALA A 202 -8.69 7.68 10.90
N THR A 203 -7.66 6.93 11.30
CA THR A 203 -7.47 5.52 10.91
C THR A 203 -7.18 4.64 12.13
N ASN A 204 -7.18 3.33 11.93
CA ASN A 204 -6.86 2.39 13.00
C ASN A 204 -5.70 1.45 12.69
N ASP A 205 -4.99 1.63 11.57
CA ASP A 205 -3.81 0.80 11.23
C ASP A 205 -4.07 -0.70 11.54
N ALA A 206 -5.20 -1.19 11.01
CA ALA A 206 -5.73 -2.48 11.44
C ALA A 206 -4.90 -3.64 10.89
N HIS A 207 -4.43 -4.52 11.79
CA HIS A 207 -3.62 -5.68 11.48
C HIS A 207 -4.35 -7.01 11.70
N TYR A 208 -5.52 -6.99 12.36
CA TYR A 208 -6.37 -8.16 12.59
C TYR A 208 -7.84 -7.77 12.66
N LEU A 209 -8.74 -8.77 12.64
CA LEU A 209 -10.17 -8.52 12.45
C LEU A 209 -10.90 -8.18 13.73
N THR A 210 -10.60 -8.90 14.82
CA THR A 210 -11.21 -8.72 16.13
C THR A 210 -10.13 -8.55 17.20
N ARG A 211 -10.50 -8.01 18.36
CA ARG A 211 -9.55 -7.82 19.48
C ARG A 211 -8.89 -9.12 19.92
N GLU A 212 -9.61 -10.22 19.86
CA GLU A 212 -9.14 -11.57 20.24
C GLU A 212 -8.06 -12.10 19.29
N ASP A 213 -8.06 -11.67 18.03
CA ASP A 213 -7.08 -12.07 17.01
C ASP A 213 -5.67 -11.49 17.28
N SER A 214 -5.54 -10.56 18.22
CA SER A 214 -4.26 -10.02 18.67
C SER A 214 -3.26 -11.10 19.08
N VAL A 215 -3.73 -12.22 19.64
CA VAL A 215 -2.89 -13.36 20.02
C VAL A 215 -2.29 -14.03 18.78
N MET A 216 -3.07 -14.17 17.71
CA MET A 216 -2.58 -14.77 16.46
C MET A 216 -1.57 -13.85 15.79
N GLN A 217 -1.83 -12.55 15.77
CA GLN A 217 -0.91 -11.56 15.24
C GLN A 217 0.43 -11.56 16.00
N ASP A 218 0.40 -11.70 17.33
CA ASP A 218 1.60 -11.81 18.16
C ASP A 218 2.45 -13.07 17.81
N VAL A 219 1.79 -14.19 17.45
CA VAL A 219 2.48 -15.37 16.91
C VAL A 219 3.15 -15.08 15.57
N LEU A 220 2.47 -14.35 14.65
CA LEU A 220 3.08 -13.94 13.38
C LEU A 220 4.32 -13.08 13.61
N MET A 221 4.28 -12.15 14.55
CA MET A 221 5.43 -11.33 14.93
C MET A 221 6.60 -12.18 15.46
N CYS A 222 6.33 -13.26 16.20
CA CYS A 222 7.35 -14.20 16.61
C CYS A 222 7.98 -14.93 15.43
N VAL A 223 7.17 -15.36 14.45
CA VAL A 223 7.68 -15.98 13.21
C VAL A 223 8.57 -15.01 12.44
N GLN A 224 8.14 -13.75 12.29
CA GLN A 224 8.90 -12.71 11.61
C GLN A 224 10.28 -12.45 12.23
N THR A 225 10.35 -12.43 13.55
CA THR A 225 11.55 -12.06 14.30
C THR A 225 12.41 -13.24 14.75
N GLY A 226 11.97 -14.48 14.48
CA GLY A 226 12.64 -15.70 14.94
C GLY A 226 12.63 -15.86 16.47
N LYS A 227 11.61 -15.30 17.14
CA LYS A 227 11.44 -15.31 18.59
C LYS A 227 10.32 -16.27 19.01
N ARG A 228 10.22 -16.55 20.32
CA ARG A 228 9.13 -17.32 20.92
C ARG A 228 8.21 -16.42 21.73
N LEU A 229 6.99 -16.86 21.99
CA LEU A 229 6.01 -16.10 22.79
C LEU A 229 6.51 -15.82 24.21
N GLU A 230 7.31 -16.74 24.80
CA GLU A 230 7.87 -16.61 26.14
C GLU A 230 9.05 -15.62 26.20
N ASP A 231 9.65 -15.24 25.07
CA ASP A 231 10.77 -14.31 25.03
C ASP A 231 10.30 -12.91 25.46
N THR A 232 10.96 -12.33 26.44
CA THR A 232 10.64 -10.99 26.95
C THR A 232 11.22 -9.89 26.06
N ASP A 233 12.34 -10.17 25.38
CA ASP A 233 13.02 -9.28 24.44
C ASP A 233 12.59 -9.59 23.02
N ARG A 234 11.37 -9.19 22.66
CA ARG A 234 10.81 -9.37 21.33
C ARG A 234 9.92 -8.19 20.91
N MET A 235 9.81 -8.00 19.63
CA MET A 235 8.86 -7.07 19.03
C MET A 235 7.43 -7.59 19.22
N ARG A 236 6.54 -6.72 19.67
CA ARG A 236 5.10 -6.98 19.81
C ARG A 236 4.34 -5.66 19.80
N PHE A 237 3.07 -5.70 19.48
CA PHE A 237 2.20 -4.56 19.67
C PHE A 237 1.93 -4.34 21.17
N GLU A 238 1.94 -3.08 21.59
CA GLU A 238 1.79 -2.73 23.01
C GLU A 238 0.35 -2.93 23.50
N THR A 239 -0.62 -2.84 22.60
CA THR A 239 -2.05 -2.95 22.91
C THR A 239 -2.77 -3.87 21.94
N GLN A 240 -4.04 -4.20 22.23
CA GLN A 240 -4.88 -5.04 21.39
C GLN A 240 -5.88 -4.20 20.55
N GLU A 241 -5.50 -2.97 20.21
CA GLU A 241 -6.42 -1.99 19.60
C GLU A 241 -6.32 -1.91 18.06
N PHE A 242 -5.49 -2.73 17.42
CA PHE A 242 -5.24 -2.70 15.97
C PHE A 242 -6.20 -3.60 15.17
N TYR A 243 -7.47 -3.65 15.56
CA TYR A 243 -8.51 -4.46 14.91
C TYR A 243 -9.47 -3.61 14.06
N ILE A 244 -10.30 -4.27 13.25
CA ILE A 244 -11.35 -3.63 12.46
C ILE A 244 -12.48 -3.19 13.39
N LYS A 245 -12.46 -1.90 13.75
CA LYS A 245 -13.41 -1.23 14.67
C LYS A 245 -14.70 -0.83 13.98
N SER A 246 -15.78 -0.74 14.74
CA SER A 246 -17.03 -0.15 14.27
C SER A 246 -16.92 1.37 14.14
N GLU A 247 -17.89 2.00 13.46
CA GLU A 247 -18.00 3.48 13.39
C GLU A 247 -18.15 4.08 14.78
N GLU A 248 -18.95 3.48 15.65
CA GLU A 248 -19.17 3.95 17.01
C GLU A 248 -17.88 3.95 17.85
N GLU A 249 -17.08 2.87 17.71
CA GLU A 249 -15.79 2.75 18.39
C GLU A 249 -14.82 3.84 17.90
N MET A 250 -14.73 4.06 16.59
CA MET A 250 -13.88 5.10 16.02
C MET A 250 -14.33 6.50 16.38
N CYS A 251 -15.64 6.79 16.36
CA CYS A 251 -16.19 8.08 16.83
C CYS A 251 -15.88 8.33 18.30
N ALA A 252 -15.91 7.30 19.13
CA ALA A 252 -15.61 7.41 20.55
C ALA A 252 -14.13 7.73 20.84
N LEU A 253 -13.20 7.35 19.93
CA LEU A 253 -11.78 7.70 20.06
C LEU A 253 -11.48 9.17 19.72
N PHE A 254 -12.28 9.80 18.83
CA PHE A 254 -12.02 11.14 18.30
C PHE A 254 -13.24 12.09 18.47
N PRO A 255 -13.85 12.22 19.66
CA PRO A 255 -15.03 13.05 19.85
C PRO A 255 -14.77 14.55 19.62
N GLN A 256 -13.50 14.98 19.74
CA GLN A 256 -13.05 16.35 19.53
C GLN A 256 -12.83 16.70 18.04
N CYS A 257 -12.86 15.72 17.13
CA CYS A 257 -12.52 15.90 15.73
C CYS A 257 -13.38 15.02 14.81
N PRO A 258 -14.73 15.21 14.80
CA PRO A 258 -15.64 14.39 13.99
C PRO A 258 -15.35 14.49 12.49
N GLU A 259 -14.78 15.61 12.01
CA GLU A 259 -14.39 15.78 10.62
C GLU A 259 -13.32 14.77 10.18
N ALA A 260 -12.45 14.29 11.07
CA ALA A 260 -11.46 13.26 10.73
C ALA A 260 -12.12 11.92 10.41
N ILE A 261 -13.25 11.61 11.04
CA ILE A 261 -14.09 10.45 10.72
C ILE A 261 -14.82 10.67 9.39
N GLU A 262 -15.48 11.82 9.21
CA GLU A 262 -16.19 12.16 7.97
C GLU A 262 -15.28 12.16 6.74
N ASN A 263 -14.04 12.60 6.90
CA ASN A 263 -13.05 12.61 5.83
C ASN A 263 -12.72 11.21 5.31
N THR A 264 -12.86 10.15 6.12
CA THR A 264 -12.69 8.77 5.63
C THR A 264 -13.70 8.42 4.54
N ALA A 265 -14.96 8.82 4.73
CA ALA A 265 -16.01 8.61 3.74
C ALA A 265 -15.83 9.50 2.49
N LYS A 266 -15.37 10.75 2.67
CA LYS A 266 -15.05 11.64 1.53
C LYS A 266 -13.93 11.07 0.68
N ILE A 267 -12.84 10.58 1.31
CA ILE A 267 -11.75 9.90 0.62
C ILE A 267 -12.26 8.66 -0.12
N ALA A 268 -13.09 7.84 0.54
CA ALA A 268 -13.69 6.68 -0.08
C ALA A 268 -14.52 7.03 -1.32
N GLN A 269 -15.23 8.15 -1.32
CA GLN A 269 -16.00 8.64 -2.48
C GLN A 269 -15.11 9.08 -3.64
N MET A 270 -13.93 9.66 -3.35
CA MET A 270 -12.96 10.08 -4.37
C MET A 270 -12.24 8.92 -5.03
N CYS A 271 -12.17 7.75 -4.39
CA CYS A 271 -11.46 6.58 -4.91
C CYS A 271 -12.37 5.76 -5.82
N GLN A 272 -11.96 5.60 -7.09
CA GLN A 272 -12.64 4.75 -8.07
C GLN A 272 -11.62 4.10 -8.99
N VAL A 273 -11.34 2.82 -8.76
CA VAL A 273 -10.47 1.99 -9.62
C VAL A 273 -11.28 0.79 -10.08
N ASP A 274 -11.33 0.57 -11.40
CA ASP A 274 -12.09 -0.53 -11.99
C ASP A 274 -11.16 -1.44 -12.80
N PHE A 275 -11.00 -2.70 -12.33
CA PHE A 275 -10.22 -3.69 -13.07
C PHE A 275 -11.05 -4.30 -14.20
N GLN A 276 -10.50 -4.27 -15.41
CA GLN A 276 -11.09 -4.94 -16.56
C GLN A 276 -10.63 -6.39 -16.63
N PHE A 277 -11.58 -7.33 -16.54
CA PHE A 277 -11.32 -8.76 -16.66
C PHE A 277 -11.76 -9.30 -18.01
N GLY A 278 -11.11 -10.38 -18.46
CA GLY A 278 -11.46 -11.05 -19.73
C GLY A 278 -10.94 -10.36 -20.98
N VAL A 279 -10.15 -9.30 -20.83
CA VAL A 279 -9.46 -8.64 -21.96
C VAL A 279 -8.02 -9.15 -22.00
N HIS A 280 -7.63 -9.73 -23.13
CA HIS A 280 -6.29 -10.22 -23.34
C HIS A 280 -5.43 -9.13 -24.00
N HIS A 281 -4.40 -8.66 -23.29
CA HIS A 281 -3.40 -7.74 -23.82
C HIS A 281 -2.18 -8.56 -24.26
N LEU A 282 -2.17 -8.97 -25.53
CA LEU A 282 -1.03 -9.65 -26.10
C LEU A 282 0.07 -8.62 -26.44
N PRO A 283 1.33 -8.89 -26.10
CA PRO A 283 2.43 -8.01 -26.50
C PRO A 283 2.58 -8.02 -28.03
N GLU A 284 2.67 -6.81 -28.61
CA GLU A 284 3.01 -6.69 -30.03
C GLU A 284 4.51 -6.90 -30.23
N PHE A 285 4.85 -7.93 -31.00
CA PHE A 285 6.23 -8.14 -31.40
C PHE A 285 6.62 -7.13 -32.47
N LYS A 286 7.61 -6.30 -32.18
CA LYS A 286 8.19 -5.37 -33.16
C LYS A 286 9.13 -6.12 -34.07
N LEU A 287 8.77 -6.18 -35.35
CA LEU A 287 9.63 -6.77 -36.37
C LEU A 287 10.96 -6.00 -36.48
N PRO A 288 12.09 -6.67 -36.69
CA PRO A 288 13.35 -6.01 -37.02
C PRO A 288 13.24 -5.15 -38.27
N GLU A 289 14.14 -4.17 -38.42
CA GLU A 289 14.19 -3.29 -39.58
C GLU A 289 14.34 -4.11 -40.88
N GLY A 290 13.49 -3.83 -41.86
CA GLY A 290 13.45 -4.52 -43.12
C GLY A 290 12.51 -5.74 -43.20
N GLU A 291 11.90 -6.16 -42.10
CA GLU A 291 10.89 -7.23 -42.04
C GLU A 291 9.48 -6.61 -42.05
N THR A 292 8.60 -7.17 -42.88
CA THR A 292 7.22 -6.67 -43.03
C THR A 292 6.14 -7.73 -42.73
N ASP A 293 6.56 -9.03 -42.67
CA ASP A 293 5.68 -10.18 -42.41
C ASP A 293 6.14 -10.95 -41.17
N GLY A 294 5.34 -10.88 -40.09
CA GLY A 294 5.64 -11.52 -38.81
C GLY A 294 5.66 -13.05 -38.88
N ASP A 295 4.75 -13.64 -39.69
CA ASP A 295 4.63 -15.08 -39.81
C ASP A 295 5.81 -15.63 -40.59
N ALA A 296 6.19 -15.01 -41.70
CA ALA A 296 7.36 -15.37 -42.47
C ALA A 296 8.66 -15.23 -41.67
N TYR A 297 8.79 -14.17 -40.89
CA TYR A 297 9.90 -13.92 -39.97
C TYR A 297 9.99 -15.05 -38.91
N PHE A 298 8.86 -15.35 -38.26
CA PHE A 298 8.79 -16.39 -37.25
C PHE A 298 9.14 -17.78 -37.81
N GLU A 299 8.59 -18.12 -38.99
CA GLU A 299 8.90 -19.39 -39.66
C GLU A 299 10.40 -19.51 -39.95
N ARG A 300 11.03 -18.45 -40.47
CA ARG A 300 12.47 -18.41 -40.72
C ARG A 300 13.28 -18.63 -39.46
N LEU A 301 12.92 -17.96 -38.37
CA LEU A 301 13.60 -18.15 -37.06
C LEU A 301 13.47 -19.60 -36.56
N CYS A 302 12.29 -20.19 -36.69
CA CYS A 302 12.05 -21.58 -36.29
C CYS A 302 12.91 -22.56 -37.12
N ARG A 303 12.98 -22.37 -38.43
CA ARG A 303 13.80 -23.20 -39.32
C ARG A 303 15.31 -23.08 -39.02
N GLN A 304 15.77 -21.84 -38.81
CA GLN A 304 17.17 -21.59 -38.41
C GLN A 304 17.50 -22.21 -37.04
N GLY A 305 16.64 -22.00 -36.05
CA GLY A 305 16.80 -22.59 -34.72
C GLY A 305 16.77 -24.12 -34.72
N PHE A 306 15.93 -24.73 -35.57
CA PHE A 306 15.88 -26.16 -35.75
C PHE A 306 17.21 -26.70 -36.32
N GLN A 307 17.71 -26.11 -37.42
CA GLN A 307 18.99 -26.52 -38.03
C GLN A 307 20.18 -26.40 -37.06
N GLN A 308 20.17 -25.33 -36.23
CA GLN A 308 21.25 -25.13 -35.24
C GLN A 308 21.21 -26.14 -34.10
N ARG A 309 20.00 -26.49 -33.61
CA ARG A 309 19.84 -27.39 -32.46
C ARG A 309 19.87 -28.86 -32.82
N TYR A 310 19.46 -29.17 -34.04
CA TYR A 310 19.36 -30.56 -34.54
C TYR A 310 20.08 -30.73 -35.90
N PRO A 311 21.40 -30.49 -35.94
CA PRO A 311 22.16 -30.64 -37.18
C PRO A 311 22.10 -32.08 -37.65
N GLY A 312 21.58 -32.32 -38.88
CA GLY A 312 21.44 -33.64 -39.45
C GLY A 312 20.12 -34.36 -39.18
N ALA A 313 19.15 -33.71 -38.52
CA ALA A 313 17.80 -34.25 -38.40
C ALA A 313 17.09 -34.26 -39.75
N GLY A 314 16.49 -35.39 -40.13
CA GLY A 314 15.72 -35.57 -41.37
C GLY A 314 14.35 -34.88 -41.30
N GLU A 315 13.62 -34.93 -42.44
CA GLU A 315 12.28 -34.32 -42.53
C GLU A 315 11.27 -34.94 -41.53
N GLU A 316 11.49 -36.16 -41.08
CA GLU A 316 10.67 -36.84 -40.08
C GLU A 316 10.64 -36.15 -38.73
N TYR A 317 11.60 -35.27 -38.41
CA TYR A 317 11.65 -34.47 -37.19
C TYR A 317 11.06 -33.07 -37.37
N GLN A 318 10.53 -32.74 -38.55
CA GLN A 318 9.81 -31.49 -38.73
C GLN A 318 8.45 -31.56 -38.03
N ILE A 319 8.40 -31.04 -36.82
CA ILE A 319 7.16 -30.95 -36.06
C ILE A 319 6.21 -29.99 -36.79
N GLY A 320 5.00 -30.50 -37.04
CA GLY A 320 3.94 -29.69 -37.61
C GLY A 320 3.67 -28.43 -36.74
N ARG A 321 3.35 -27.33 -37.37
CA ARG A 321 2.92 -26.10 -36.69
C ARG A 321 1.75 -26.44 -35.77
N ALA A 322 1.84 -26.09 -34.51
CA ALA A 322 0.67 -25.99 -33.66
C ALA A 322 -0.16 -24.81 -34.19
N HIS A 323 -1.35 -25.08 -34.71
CA HIS A 323 -2.35 -24.03 -34.94
C HIS A 323 -2.90 -23.64 -33.57
N VAL A 324 -2.66 -22.39 -33.17
CA VAL A 324 -3.29 -21.76 -32.01
C VAL A 324 -4.59 -21.15 -32.50
#